data_64878453c2021e55bb8d1da75f09e389
#
_entry.id   64878453c2021e55bb8d1da75f09e389
#
_cell.length_a   1.000
_cell.length_b   1.000
_cell.length_c   1.000
_cell.angle_alpha   90.00
_cell.angle_beta   90.00
_cell.angle_gamma   90.00
#
_symmetry.space_group_name_H-M   'P 1'
#
loop_
_entity.id
_entity.type
_entity.pdbx_description
1 polymer ?
#
loop_
_entity_poly.entity_id
_entity_poly.type
_entity_poly.pdbx_seq_one_letter_code
_entity_poly.pdbx_strand_id
1 'polypeptide(L)'
;TWRWSHARHHTDTIIVGRDAEIAIMRPPAILKVALAFIGVPDAYLSLRTILRNALGQLSPDERDFIPAAEQPKAVAAARVQVAIYAATLVVALATRSFLPLMLIGLPRMYGCWHMVMTGLLQHGGLADNVLDHRLNSRTVYMNPISRFIYWNMNYHVEHHMFPMVPYHALPRLHALIKDDLPPPNPSILDGYREMIPAVLKQLRDPNYYLRRELPPTARPYREDLHEAALGLQSVG
;
A
#
# COMPACT_ATOMS: atom_id res chain seq x y z
N THR A 1 0.55 7.91 12.51
CA THR A 1 0.05 8.34 11.17
C THR A 1 -0.26 7.17 10.27
N TRP A 2 0.67 6.24 10.04
CA TRP A 2 0.53 5.14 9.06
C TRP A 2 -0.76 4.31 9.23
N ARG A 3 -1.18 4.00 10.47
CA ARG A 3 -2.46 3.30 10.72
C ARG A 3 -3.65 3.99 10.05
N TRP A 4 -3.72 5.32 10.11
CA TRP A 4 -4.85 6.08 9.58
C TRP A 4 -4.74 6.30 8.07
N SER A 5 -3.53 6.53 7.55
CA SER A 5 -3.26 6.53 6.11
C SER A 5 -3.70 5.20 5.49
N HIS A 6 -3.31 4.08 6.10
CA HIS A 6 -3.67 2.74 5.62
C HIS A 6 -5.18 2.43 5.75
N ALA A 7 -5.83 2.91 6.81
CA ALA A 7 -7.29 2.81 6.92
C ALA A 7 -8.00 3.60 5.80
N ARG A 8 -7.50 4.79 5.44
CA ARG A 8 -7.97 5.57 4.29
C ARG A 8 -7.70 4.82 2.98
N HIS A 9 -6.54 4.22 2.82
CA HIS A 9 -6.20 3.41 1.66
C HIS A 9 -7.21 2.26 1.45
N HIS A 10 -7.67 1.60 2.50
CA HIS A 10 -8.70 0.55 2.39
C HIS A 10 -10.09 1.07 2.02
N THR A 11 -10.43 2.30 2.36
CA THR A 11 -11.72 2.90 1.97
C THR A 11 -11.69 3.51 0.57
N ASP A 12 -10.59 4.15 0.24
CA ASP A 12 -10.39 4.94 -0.97
C ASP A 12 -9.26 4.39 -1.84
N THR A 13 -9.11 3.07 -1.92
CA THR A 13 -8.02 2.38 -2.63
C THR A 13 -7.89 2.89 -4.06
N ILE A 14 -6.71 3.47 -4.37
CA ILE A 14 -6.38 4.05 -5.67
C ILE A 14 -7.38 5.13 -6.14
N ILE A 15 -8.08 5.79 -5.21
CA ILE A 15 -8.84 7.00 -5.53
C ILE A 15 -7.86 8.18 -5.54
N VAL A 16 -7.62 8.71 -6.73
CA VAL A 16 -6.64 9.79 -6.95
C VAL A 16 -7.04 11.04 -6.16
N GLY A 17 -6.08 11.59 -5.42
CA GLY A 17 -6.30 12.77 -4.56
C GLY A 17 -6.85 12.44 -3.16
N ARG A 18 -7.24 11.20 -2.89
CA ARG A 18 -7.73 10.76 -1.57
C ARG A 18 -6.84 9.69 -0.93
N ASP A 19 -6.30 8.78 -1.73
CA ASP A 19 -5.39 7.73 -1.27
C ASP A 19 -3.95 8.24 -1.26
N ALA A 20 -3.34 8.33 -0.08
CA ALA A 20 -1.95 8.76 0.09
C ALA A 20 -0.92 7.64 -0.19
N GLU A 21 -1.37 6.38 -0.40
CA GLU A 21 -0.49 5.20 -0.53
C GLU A 21 -0.33 4.73 -1.99
N ILE A 22 -0.77 5.50 -2.98
CA ILE A 22 -0.64 5.14 -4.39
C ILE A 22 0.84 5.04 -4.79
N ALA A 23 1.33 3.83 -5.01
CA ALA A 23 2.73 3.58 -5.36
C ALA A 23 3.08 4.03 -6.79
N ILE A 24 2.14 3.87 -7.74
CA ILE A 24 2.29 4.28 -9.13
C ILE A 24 1.07 5.12 -9.54
N MET A 25 1.31 6.40 -9.74
CA MET A 25 0.33 7.33 -10.33
C MET A 25 0.33 7.21 -11.86
N ARG A 26 -0.73 7.61 -12.51
CA ARG A 26 -0.80 7.73 -13.97
C ARG A 26 -0.66 9.18 -14.43
N PRO A 27 0.28 9.53 -15.35
CA PRO A 27 1.32 8.69 -15.93
C PRO A 27 2.40 8.28 -14.91
N PRO A 28 3.02 7.09 -15.07
CA PRO A 28 3.98 6.56 -14.10
C PRO A 28 5.30 7.33 -14.11
N ALA A 29 5.75 7.75 -12.93
CA ALA A 29 7.06 8.38 -12.73
C ALA A 29 8.14 7.29 -12.56
N ILE A 30 8.60 6.70 -13.66
CA ILE A 30 9.51 5.53 -13.67
C ILE A 30 10.78 5.78 -12.83
N LEU A 31 11.38 6.96 -12.94
CA LEU A 31 12.57 7.30 -12.14
C LEU A 31 12.25 7.27 -10.63
N LYS A 32 11.09 7.79 -10.22
CA LYS A 32 10.65 7.76 -8.82
C LYS A 32 10.46 6.31 -8.33
N VAL A 33 9.86 5.46 -9.16
CA VAL A 33 9.69 4.03 -8.86
C VAL A 33 11.05 3.34 -8.74
N ALA A 34 11.98 3.58 -9.66
CA ALA A 34 13.33 3.02 -9.60
C ALA A 34 14.10 3.47 -8.35
N LEU A 35 14.02 4.75 -7.99
CA LEU A 35 14.64 5.29 -6.79
C LEU A 35 14.02 4.73 -5.49
N ALA A 36 12.74 4.34 -5.51
CA ALA A 36 12.10 3.72 -4.36
C ALA A 36 12.77 2.40 -3.97
N PHE A 37 13.34 1.64 -4.91
CA PHE A 37 14.09 0.41 -4.63
C PHE A 37 15.37 0.65 -3.82
N ILE A 38 15.94 1.86 -3.86
CA ILE A 38 17.15 2.22 -3.10
C ILE A 38 16.78 2.53 -1.64
N GLY A 39 15.54 2.92 -1.35
CA GLY A 39 15.03 3.24 -0.01
C GLY A 39 15.46 4.58 0.57
N VAL A 40 16.47 5.23 0.00
CA VAL A 40 17.01 6.51 0.53
C VAL A 40 15.98 7.64 0.46
N PRO A 41 15.26 7.87 -0.66
CA PRO A 41 14.24 8.91 -0.72
C PRO A 41 13.10 8.65 0.27
N ASP A 42 12.65 7.39 0.40
CA ASP A 42 11.60 7.02 1.33
C ASP A 42 12.04 7.18 2.78
N ALA A 43 13.25 6.77 3.14
CA ALA A 43 13.83 6.94 4.47
C ALA A 43 13.92 8.42 4.84
N TYR A 44 14.38 9.28 3.91
CA TYR A 44 14.44 10.72 4.12
C TYR A 44 13.06 11.35 4.35
N LEU A 45 12.09 11.06 3.48
CA LEU A 45 10.73 11.58 3.59
C LEU A 45 10.06 11.12 4.89
N SER A 46 10.24 9.87 5.26
CA SER A 46 9.71 9.31 6.51
C SER A 46 10.32 9.94 7.74
N LEU A 47 11.66 10.10 7.77
CA LEU A 47 12.34 10.77 8.88
C LEU A 47 11.86 12.22 9.02
N ARG A 48 11.78 12.96 7.91
CA ARG A 48 11.24 14.33 7.88
C ARG A 48 9.81 14.37 8.43
N THR A 49 8.95 13.44 8.03
CA THR A 49 7.57 13.37 8.52
C THR A 49 7.52 13.08 10.02
N ILE A 50 8.30 12.09 10.49
CA ILE A 50 8.38 11.75 11.92
C ILE A 50 8.84 12.96 12.74
N LEU A 51 9.90 13.66 12.33
CA LEU A 51 10.42 14.83 13.03
C LEU A 51 9.39 15.97 13.07
N ARG A 52 8.76 16.27 11.93
CA ARG A 52 7.71 17.29 11.85
C ARG A 52 6.53 16.95 12.78
N ASN A 53 6.08 15.70 12.75
CA ASN A 53 4.96 15.25 13.58
C ASN A 53 5.32 15.25 15.07
N ALA A 54 6.57 14.92 15.43
CA ALA A 54 7.03 15.02 16.82
C ALA A 54 7.00 16.46 17.36
N LEU A 55 7.18 17.46 16.47
CA LEU A 55 7.01 18.88 16.77
C LEU A 55 5.53 19.33 16.82
N GLY A 56 4.58 18.43 16.56
CA GLY A 56 3.15 18.74 16.53
C GLY A 56 2.66 19.32 15.19
N GLN A 57 3.48 19.28 14.15
CA GLN A 57 3.19 19.89 12.84
C GLN A 57 2.68 18.83 11.85
N LEU A 58 1.45 18.36 12.03
CA LEU A 58 0.79 17.46 11.07
C LEU A 58 0.54 18.19 9.73
N SER A 59 0.73 17.50 8.59
CA SER A 59 0.39 18.04 7.28
C SER A 59 -1.11 18.20 7.09
N PRO A 60 -1.57 18.97 6.08
CA PRO A 60 -2.98 19.05 5.74
C PRO A 60 -3.59 17.66 5.49
N ASP A 61 -2.92 16.81 4.70
CA ASP A 61 -3.37 15.46 4.40
C ASP A 61 -3.48 14.60 5.67
N GLU A 62 -2.46 14.67 6.57
CA GLU A 62 -2.50 13.95 7.85
C GLU A 62 -3.66 14.42 8.74
N ARG A 63 -4.01 15.69 8.72
CA ARG A 63 -5.16 16.22 9.46
C ARG A 63 -6.49 15.79 8.85
N ASP A 64 -6.53 15.56 7.54
CA ASP A 64 -7.71 15.08 6.84
C ASP A 64 -8.01 13.60 7.17
N PHE A 65 -7.00 12.72 7.10
CA PHE A 65 -7.24 11.30 7.34
C PHE A 65 -7.10 10.86 8.80
N ILE A 66 -6.48 11.66 9.71
CA ILE A 66 -6.41 11.34 11.12
C ILE A 66 -7.57 12.02 11.87
N PRO A 67 -8.50 11.28 12.49
CA PRO A 67 -9.55 11.87 13.30
C PRO A 67 -8.99 12.85 14.34
N ALA A 68 -9.64 13.99 14.54
CA ALA A 68 -9.16 15.06 15.41
C ALA A 68 -8.77 14.55 16.82
N ALA A 69 -9.56 13.66 17.41
CA ALA A 69 -9.30 13.04 18.71
C ALA A 69 -8.04 12.14 18.73
N GLU A 70 -7.56 11.67 17.57
CA GLU A 70 -6.40 10.79 17.45
C GLU A 70 -5.11 11.55 17.06
N GLN A 71 -5.21 12.80 16.62
CA GLN A 71 -4.05 13.61 16.25
C GLN A 71 -3.02 13.77 17.39
N PRO A 72 -3.40 14.03 18.66
CA PRO A 72 -2.45 14.07 19.76
C PRO A 72 -1.71 12.74 19.96
N LYS A 73 -2.37 11.60 19.74
CA LYS A 73 -1.75 10.28 19.85
C LYS A 73 -0.74 10.04 18.72
N ALA A 74 -1.04 10.53 17.50
CA ALA A 74 -0.10 10.47 16.38
C ALA A 74 1.17 11.28 16.66
N VAL A 75 1.05 12.47 17.26
CA VAL A 75 2.18 13.29 17.71
C VAL A 75 2.98 12.57 18.80
N ALA A 76 2.31 12.01 19.80
CA ALA A 76 2.97 11.25 20.87
C ALA A 76 3.75 10.04 20.32
N ALA A 77 3.15 9.29 19.40
CA ALA A 77 3.81 8.17 18.73
C ALA A 77 5.06 8.62 17.94
N ALA A 78 5.00 9.75 17.25
CA ALA A 78 6.15 10.31 16.55
C ALA A 78 7.29 10.69 17.52
N ARG A 79 6.96 11.26 18.69
CA ARG A 79 7.95 11.56 19.74
C ARG A 79 8.63 10.30 20.28
N VAL A 80 7.86 9.26 20.55
CA VAL A 80 8.40 7.95 20.96
C VAL A 80 9.33 7.39 19.88
N GLN A 81 8.97 7.50 18.62
CA GLN A 81 9.80 7.02 17.50
C GLN A 81 11.11 7.80 17.39
N VAL A 82 11.08 9.12 17.56
CA VAL A 82 12.29 9.95 17.63
C VAL A 82 13.17 9.54 18.82
N ALA A 83 12.58 9.31 20.00
CA ALA A 83 13.32 8.87 21.18
C ALA A 83 14.00 7.50 20.95
N ILE A 84 13.31 6.55 20.31
CA ILE A 84 13.88 5.24 19.94
C ILE A 84 15.08 5.43 19.00
N TYR A 85 14.97 6.24 17.95
CA TYR A 85 16.07 6.47 17.01
C TYR A 85 17.26 7.18 17.68
N ALA A 86 16.98 8.17 18.55
CA ALA A 86 18.03 8.84 19.34
C ALA A 86 18.75 7.87 20.29
N ALA A 87 17.99 7.06 21.02
CA ALA A 87 18.56 6.04 21.92
C ALA A 87 19.40 5.01 21.13
N THR A 88 18.92 4.58 19.96
CA THR A 88 19.66 3.65 19.09
C THR A 88 20.99 4.25 18.65
N LEU A 89 21.01 5.52 18.27
CA LEU A 89 22.24 6.22 17.90
C LEU A 89 23.20 6.32 19.10
N VAL A 90 22.72 6.69 20.28
CA VAL A 90 23.53 6.74 21.52
C VAL A 90 24.15 5.37 21.82
N VAL A 91 23.37 4.28 21.74
CA VAL A 91 23.88 2.92 21.96
C VAL A 91 24.92 2.55 20.91
N ALA A 92 24.70 2.85 19.64
CA ALA A 92 25.67 2.60 18.57
C ALA A 92 27.01 3.31 18.82
N LEU A 93 26.96 4.57 19.24
CA LEU A 93 28.15 5.37 19.57
C LEU A 93 28.86 4.83 20.83
N ALA A 94 28.12 4.56 21.90
CA ALA A 94 28.66 4.06 23.16
C ALA A 94 29.31 2.67 23.01
N THR A 95 28.72 1.80 22.22
CA THR A 95 29.24 0.45 21.94
C THR A 95 30.27 0.43 20.80
N ARG A 96 30.46 1.55 20.09
CA ARG A 96 31.26 1.63 18.86
C ARG A 96 30.86 0.56 17.83
N SER A 97 29.58 0.21 17.79
CA SER A 97 29.02 -0.84 16.95
C SER A 97 27.95 -0.27 16.03
N PHE A 98 27.97 -0.69 14.77
CA PHE A 98 26.93 -0.36 13.79
C PHE A 98 25.67 -1.24 13.93
N LEU A 99 25.76 -2.34 14.72
CA LEU A 99 24.69 -3.31 14.87
C LEU A 99 23.35 -2.73 15.36
N PRO A 100 23.28 -1.81 16.34
CA PRO A 100 22.03 -1.19 16.74
C PRO A 100 21.31 -0.49 15.58
N LEU A 101 22.04 0.21 14.75
CA LEU A 101 21.48 0.88 13.55
C LEU A 101 21.03 -0.13 12.50
N MET A 102 21.75 -1.24 12.33
CA MET A 102 21.38 -2.34 11.43
C MET A 102 20.05 -3.00 11.85
N LEU A 103 19.75 -3.03 13.15
CA LEU A 103 18.52 -3.62 13.66
C LEU A 103 17.37 -2.63 13.72
N ILE A 104 17.66 -1.33 13.97
CA ILE A 104 16.65 -0.28 14.15
C ILE A 104 16.95 0.91 13.23
N GLY A 105 16.05 1.21 12.32
CA GLY A 105 16.15 2.31 11.36
C GLY A 105 16.62 1.90 9.98
N LEU A 106 17.81 1.30 9.85
CA LEU A 106 18.34 0.87 8.55
C LEU A 106 17.58 -0.28 7.85
N PRO A 107 16.82 -1.17 8.53
CA PRO A 107 15.96 -2.13 7.84
C PRO A 107 15.03 -1.49 6.81
N ARG A 108 14.59 -0.27 7.06
CA ARG A 108 13.78 0.50 6.10
C ARG A 108 14.52 0.78 4.79
N MET A 109 15.85 0.86 4.80
CA MET A 109 16.65 1.09 3.60
C MET A 109 16.98 -0.22 2.88
N TYR A 110 17.61 -1.17 3.56
CA TYR A 110 18.07 -2.40 2.91
C TYR A 110 16.93 -3.40 2.65
N GLY A 111 15.78 -3.29 3.33
CA GLY A 111 14.59 -4.12 3.11
C GLY A 111 13.57 -3.51 2.14
N CYS A 112 13.73 -2.24 1.74
CA CYS A 112 12.71 -1.55 0.94
C CYS A 112 12.49 -2.17 -0.45
N TRP A 113 13.52 -2.77 -1.06
CA TRP A 113 13.41 -3.43 -2.36
C TRP A 113 12.32 -4.51 -2.36
N HIS A 114 12.20 -5.28 -1.26
CA HIS A 114 11.17 -6.31 -1.12
C HIS A 114 9.78 -5.67 -1.01
N MET A 115 9.64 -4.63 -0.19
CA MET A 115 8.40 -3.88 -0.03
C MET A 115 7.95 -3.26 -1.35
N VAL A 116 8.86 -2.64 -2.08
CA VAL A 116 8.55 -2.04 -3.40
C VAL A 116 8.18 -3.12 -4.41
N MET A 117 8.97 -4.19 -4.49
CA MET A 117 8.71 -5.31 -5.40
C MET A 117 7.32 -5.93 -5.17
N THR A 118 6.94 -6.18 -3.92
CA THR A 118 5.63 -6.78 -3.62
C THR A 118 4.51 -5.75 -3.70
N GLY A 119 4.73 -4.51 -3.23
CA GLY A 119 3.76 -3.43 -3.23
C GLY A 119 3.35 -2.98 -4.63
N LEU A 120 4.29 -2.94 -5.59
CA LEU A 120 3.95 -2.63 -6.99
C LEU A 120 2.96 -3.63 -7.59
N LEU A 121 3.05 -4.90 -7.21
CA LEU A 121 2.13 -5.94 -7.68
C LEU A 121 0.72 -5.78 -7.13
N GLN A 122 0.54 -5.09 -6.00
CA GLN A 122 -0.77 -4.96 -5.36
C GLN A 122 -1.79 -4.27 -6.27
N HIS A 123 -1.40 -3.14 -6.88
CA HIS A 123 -2.29 -2.26 -7.64
C HIS A 123 -1.74 -1.84 -8.99
N GLY A 124 -0.45 -2.07 -9.25
CA GLY A 124 0.24 -1.56 -10.43
C GLY A 124 -0.44 -1.94 -11.76
N GLY A 125 -0.70 -0.94 -12.61
CA GLY A 125 -1.31 -1.11 -13.92
C GLY A 125 -2.82 -1.37 -13.95
N LEU A 126 -3.49 -1.51 -12.80
CA LEU A 126 -4.93 -1.74 -12.68
C LEU A 126 -5.73 -0.44 -12.75
N ALA A 127 -7.07 -0.54 -12.62
CA ALA A 127 -7.96 0.62 -12.62
C ALA A 127 -7.72 1.52 -11.40
N ASP A 128 -7.83 2.82 -11.58
CA ASP A 128 -7.94 3.82 -10.51
C ASP A 128 -9.37 4.38 -10.47
N ASN A 129 -9.69 5.13 -9.40
CA ASN A 129 -10.98 5.77 -9.21
C ASN A 129 -12.18 4.81 -9.30
N VAL A 130 -11.98 3.55 -8.86
CA VAL A 130 -13.03 2.55 -8.73
C VAL A 130 -13.06 2.03 -7.29
N LEU A 131 -14.25 1.79 -6.73
CA LEU A 131 -14.40 1.34 -5.35
C LEU A 131 -14.40 -0.19 -5.20
N ASP A 132 -14.66 -0.93 -6.28
CA ASP A 132 -14.57 -2.39 -6.24
C ASP A 132 -13.12 -2.84 -6.20
N HIS A 133 -12.70 -3.35 -5.05
CA HIS A 133 -11.32 -3.80 -4.83
C HIS A 133 -10.89 -4.93 -5.75
N ARG A 134 -11.82 -5.68 -6.34
CA ARG A 134 -11.54 -6.73 -7.32
C ARG A 134 -11.02 -6.17 -8.65
N LEU A 135 -11.30 -4.90 -8.93
CA LEU A 135 -10.91 -4.22 -10.18
C LEU A 135 -9.60 -3.43 -10.04
N ASN A 136 -9.26 -3.00 -8.82
CA ASN A 136 -8.10 -2.16 -8.54
C ASN A 136 -6.99 -2.86 -7.74
N SER A 137 -7.18 -4.11 -7.35
CA SER A 137 -6.23 -4.89 -6.55
C SER A 137 -5.92 -6.25 -7.21
N ARG A 138 -4.79 -6.86 -6.84
CA ARG A 138 -4.32 -8.10 -7.45
C ARG A 138 -3.97 -9.13 -6.39
N THR A 139 -4.45 -10.36 -6.57
CA THR A 139 -3.96 -11.52 -5.83
C THR A 139 -2.92 -12.26 -6.67
N VAL A 140 -1.77 -12.58 -6.06
CA VAL A 140 -0.64 -13.26 -6.73
C VAL A 140 -0.24 -14.48 -5.92
N TYR A 141 -0.21 -15.64 -6.55
CA TYR A 141 0.27 -16.84 -5.87
C TYR A 141 1.78 -16.78 -5.67
N MET A 142 2.21 -17.18 -4.50
CA MET A 142 3.61 -17.16 -4.07
C MET A 142 3.98 -18.47 -3.37
N ASN A 143 5.27 -18.83 -3.40
CA ASN A 143 5.77 -19.96 -2.64
C ASN A 143 5.62 -19.72 -1.11
N PRO A 144 5.66 -20.76 -0.28
CA PRO A 144 5.42 -20.64 1.16
C PRO A 144 6.38 -19.68 1.88
N ILE A 145 7.64 -19.59 1.45
CA ILE A 145 8.64 -18.69 2.05
C ILE A 145 8.27 -17.23 1.77
N SER A 146 8.00 -16.90 0.50
CA SER A 146 7.57 -15.55 0.11
C SER A 146 6.28 -15.16 0.81
N ARG A 147 5.31 -16.06 0.91
CA ARG A 147 4.06 -15.83 1.65
C ARG A 147 4.28 -15.56 3.12
N PHE A 148 5.19 -16.29 3.76
CA PHE A 148 5.54 -16.09 5.16
C PHE A 148 6.18 -14.72 5.39
N ILE A 149 7.19 -14.35 4.59
CA ILE A 149 7.88 -13.06 4.68
C ILE A 149 6.90 -11.91 4.39
N TYR A 150 5.97 -12.10 3.46
CA TYR A 150 5.00 -11.09 3.05
C TYR A 150 3.67 -11.16 3.85
N TRP A 151 3.60 -11.96 4.90
CA TRP A 151 2.44 -12.06 5.79
C TRP A 151 1.13 -12.37 5.04
N ASN A 152 1.17 -13.25 4.04
CA ASN A 152 0.05 -13.56 3.14
C ASN A 152 -0.59 -12.34 2.45
N MET A 153 0.06 -11.16 2.44
CA MET A 153 -0.44 -9.96 1.75
C MET A 153 -0.46 -10.12 0.21
N ASN A 154 -0.01 -11.26 -0.29
CA ASN A 154 -0.19 -11.68 -1.67
C ASN A 154 -1.67 -11.96 -2.03
N TYR A 155 -2.54 -12.20 -1.03
CA TYR A 155 -4.01 -12.24 -1.14
C TYR A 155 -4.57 -10.82 -0.97
N HIS A 156 -4.18 -9.92 -1.85
CA HIS A 156 -4.38 -8.49 -1.61
C HIS A 156 -5.79 -8.02 -1.92
N VAL A 157 -6.48 -8.64 -2.90
CA VAL A 157 -7.90 -8.40 -3.15
C VAL A 157 -8.72 -8.73 -1.91
N GLU A 158 -8.50 -9.91 -1.34
CA GLU A 158 -9.17 -10.42 -0.14
C GLU A 158 -8.92 -9.53 1.06
N HIS A 159 -7.68 -9.06 1.21
CA HIS A 159 -7.28 -8.14 2.26
C HIS A 159 -8.03 -6.81 2.17
N HIS A 160 -8.16 -6.25 0.98
CA HIS A 160 -8.91 -5.01 0.76
C HIS A 160 -10.42 -5.20 0.94
N MET A 161 -10.99 -6.31 0.47
CA MET A 161 -12.41 -6.59 0.65
C MET A 161 -12.78 -6.82 2.11
N PHE A 162 -11.89 -7.44 2.88
CA PHE A 162 -12.14 -7.85 4.27
C PHE A 162 -10.96 -7.49 5.19
N PRO A 163 -10.67 -6.20 5.41
CA PRO A 163 -9.46 -5.74 6.11
C PRO A 163 -9.38 -6.17 7.59
N MET A 164 -10.51 -6.59 8.17
CA MET A 164 -10.54 -7.10 9.54
C MET A 164 -10.14 -8.58 9.65
N VAL A 165 -10.00 -9.29 8.53
CA VAL A 165 -9.52 -10.68 8.53
C VAL A 165 -8.00 -10.68 8.73
N PRO A 166 -7.50 -11.38 9.77
CA PRO A 166 -6.08 -11.38 10.06
C PRO A 166 -5.28 -12.11 8.97
N TYR A 167 -4.06 -11.66 8.72
CA TYR A 167 -3.19 -12.13 7.63
C TYR A 167 -3.04 -13.64 7.52
N HIS A 168 -3.03 -14.36 8.65
CA HIS A 168 -2.90 -15.82 8.67
C HIS A 168 -4.17 -16.54 8.18
N ALA A 169 -5.32 -15.88 8.19
CA ALA A 169 -6.60 -16.42 7.72
C ALA A 169 -6.89 -16.09 6.25
N LEU A 170 -6.12 -15.20 5.60
CA LEU A 170 -6.33 -14.82 4.20
C LEU A 170 -6.35 -16.01 3.22
N PRO A 171 -5.49 -17.05 3.34
CA PRO A 171 -5.57 -18.21 2.46
C PRO A 171 -6.90 -18.96 2.57
N ARG A 172 -7.48 -19.00 3.77
CA ARG A 172 -8.80 -19.63 4.00
C ARG A 172 -9.91 -18.75 3.44
N LEU A 173 -9.83 -17.43 3.63
CA LEU A 173 -10.75 -16.48 3.03
C LEU A 173 -10.76 -16.62 1.51
N HIS A 174 -9.58 -16.63 0.88
CA HIS A 174 -9.45 -16.84 -0.57
C HIS A 174 -10.18 -18.10 -1.03
N ALA A 175 -9.99 -19.21 -0.35
CA ALA A 175 -10.66 -20.48 -0.71
C ALA A 175 -12.20 -20.38 -0.66
N LEU A 176 -12.74 -19.51 0.19
CA LEU A 176 -14.19 -19.31 0.34
C LEU A 176 -14.79 -18.37 -0.71
N ILE A 177 -14.03 -17.40 -1.19
CA ILE A 177 -14.56 -16.34 -2.07
C ILE A 177 -13.93 -16.32 -3.47
N LYS A 178 -13.06 -17.26 -3.80
CA LYS A 178 -12.32 -17.29 -5.09
C LYS A 178 -13.24 -17.25 -6.32
N ASP A 179 -14.46 -17.75 -6.20
CA ASP A 179 -15.44 -17.79 -7.29
C ASP A 179 -16.11 -16.41 -7.51
N ASP A 180 -15.88 -15.46 -6.61
CA ASP A 180 -16.28 -14.05 -6.73
C ASP A 180 -15.12 -13.12 -7.17
N LEU A 181 -13.90 -13.67 -7.34
CA LEU A 181 -12.67 -12.90 -7.61
C LEU A 181 -12.16 -13.07 -9.04
N PRO A 182 -11.49 -12.07 -9.60
CA PRO A 182 -10.70 -12.27 -10.81
C PRO A 182 -9.66 -13.37 -10.61
N PRO A 183 -9.27 -14.09 -11.68
CA PRO A 183 -8.21 -15.08 -11.59
C PRO A 183 -6.91 -14.49 -11.02
N PRO A 184 -6.31 -15.11 -9.99
CA PRO A 184 -5.04 -14.65 -9.44
C PRO A 184 -3.90 -14.88 -10.43
N ASN A 185 -2.84 -14.06 -10.36
CA ASN A 185 -1.63 -14.34 -11.11
C ASN A 185 -0.93 -15.58 -10.54
N PRO A 186 -0.55 -16.56 -11.38
CA PRO A 186 0.02 -17.83 -10.94
C PRO A 186 1.36 -17.69 -10.19
N SER A 187 2.11 -16.61 -10.45
CA SER A 187 3.39 -16.34 -9.79
C SER A 187 3.71 -14.84 -9.77
N ILE A 188 4.71 -14.45 -8.98
CA ILE A 188 5.29 -13.10 -8.98
C ILE A 188 5.73 -12.71 -10.40
N LEU A 189 6.37 -13.63 -11.11
CA LEU A 189 6.86 -13.37 -12.47
C LEU A 189 5.71 -13.10 -13.44
N ASP A 190 4.61 -13.85 -13.35
CA ASP A 190 3.43 -13.63 -14.20
C ASP A 190 2.73 -12.31 -13.86
N GLY A 191 2.68 -11.95 -12.57
CA GLY A 191 2.20 -10.64 -12.15
C GLY A 191 3.03 -9.50 -12.78
N TYR A 192 4.35 -9.61 -12.78
CA TYR A 192 5.22 -8.62 -13.43
C TYR A 192 5.14 -8.63 -14.95
N ARG A 193 5.02 -9.80 -15.58
CA ARG A 193 4.81 -9.91 -17.05
C ARG A 193 3.53 -9.22 -17.50
N GLU A 194 2.51 -9.22 -16.67
CA GLU A 194 1.26 -8.51 -16.92
C GLU A 194 1.40 -7.00 -16.63
N MET A 195 1.98 -6.64 -15.48
CA MET A 195 2.03 -5.28 -14.98
C MET A 195 2.97 -4.37 -15.77
N ILE A 196 4.20 -4.84 -16.08
CA ILE A 196 5.22 -3.98 -16.71
C ILE A 196 4.76 -3.42 -18.05
N PRO A 197 4.25 -4.23 -18.99
CA PRO A 197 3.75 -3.70 -20.27
C PRO A 197 2.63 -2.68 -20.09
N ALA A 198 1.74 -2.90 -19.12
CA ALA A 198 0.65 -1.98 -18.81
C ALA A 198 1.16 -0.64 -18.30
N VAL A 199 2.07 -0.66 -17.34
CA VAL A 199 2.71 0.55 -16.78
C VAL A 199 3.48 1.31 -17.85
N LEU A 200 4.19 0.61 -18.75
CA LEU A 200 4.88 1.25 -19.88
C LEU A 200 3.90 1.86 -20.88
N LYS A 201 2.75 1.22 -21.13
CA LYS A 201 1.70 1.77 -21.98
C LYS A 201 1.09 3.03 -21.37
N GLN A 202 0.93 3.08 -20.05
CA GLN A 202 0.44 4.25 -19.32
C GLN A 202 1.35 5.50 -19.44
N LEU A 203 2.62 5.35 -19.86
CA LEU A 203 3.48 6.48 -20.20
C LEU A 203 3.01 7.25 -21.44
N ARG A 204 2.34 6.55 -22.36
CA ARG A 204 1.84 7.13 -23.64
C ARG A 204 0.35 7.40 -23.58
N ASP A 205 -0.39 6.58 -22.85
CA ASP A 205 -1.83 6.67 -22.67
C ASP A 205 -2.16 6.58 -21.16
N PRO A 206 -2.25 7.71 -20.45
CA PRO A 206 -2.57 7.73 -19.03
C PRO A 206 -3.95 7.14 -18.68
N ASN A 207 -4.85 7.01 -19.66
CA ASN A 207 -6.16 6.41 -19.45
C ASN A 207 -6.15 4.88 -19.57
N TYR A 208 -5.05 4.30 -20.05
CA TYR A 208 -4.92 2.86 -20.16
C TYR A 208 -4.81 2.20 -18.79
N TYR A 209 -5.52 1.09 -18.61
CA TYR A 209 -5.37 0.19 -17.45
C TYR A 209 -5.70 -1.24 -17.83
N LEU A 210 -5.20 -2.19 -17.06
CA LEU A 210 -5.55 -3.60 -17.17
C LEU A 210 -6.95 -3.81 -16.61
N ARG A 211 -7.89 -4.18 -17.47
CA ARG A 211 -9.23 -4.57 -17.04
C ARG A 211 -9.18 -5.92 -16.36
N ARG A 212 -9.76 -5.99 -15.18
CA ARG A 212 -10.04 -7.25 -14.50
C ARG A 212 -11.45 -7.69 -14.88
N GLU A 213 -11.57 -8.91 -15.41
CA GLU A 213 -12.87 -9.52 -15.66
C GLU A 213 -13.29 -10.31 -14.44
N LEU A 214 -14.48 -10.01 -13.94
CA LEU A 214 -15.07 -10.76 -12.86
C LEU A 214 -15.71 -12.04 -13.42
N PRO A 215 -15.64 -13.16 -12.68
CA PRO A 215 -16.34 -14.38 -13.11
C PRO A 215 -17.87 -14.13 -13.15
N PRO A 216 -18.62 -14.86 -13.99
CA PRO A 216 -20.09 -14.71 -14.08
C PRO A 216 -20.82 -14.96 -12.75
N THR A 217 -20.16 -15.64 -11.83
CA THR A 217 -20.66 -15.93 -10.48
C THR A 217 -20.43 -14.80 -9.49
N ALA A 218 -19.66 -13.77 -9.88
CA ALA A 218 -19.30 -12.66 -9.00
C ALA A 218 -20.56 -11.91 -8.53
N ARG A 219 -20.64 -11.72 -7.21
CA ARG A 219 -21.74 -10.98 -6.60
C ARG A 219 -21.48 -9.47 -6.66
N PRO A 220 -22.53 -8.63 -6.67
CA PRO A 220 -22.35 -7.18 -6.52
C PRO A 220 -21.52 -6.83 -5.29
N TYR A 221 -20.61 -5.85 -5.43
CA TYR A 221 -19.75 -5.41 -4.35
C TYR A 221 -19.44 -3.93 -4.46
N ARG A 222 -19.97 -3.12 -3.54
CA ARG A 222 -19.77 -1.66 -3.43
C ARG A 222 -20.21 -0.85 -4.67
N GLU A 223 -21.09 -1.35 -5.50
CA GLU A 223 -21.58 -0.65 -6.70
C GLU A 223 -22.34 0.64 -6.33
N ASP A 224 -23.22 0.56 -5.33
CA ASP A 224 -23.98 1.68 -4.79
C ASP A 224 -23.06 2.78 -4.22
N LEU A 225 -21.99 2.38 -3.54
CA LEU A 225 -21.01 3.31 -3.00
C LEU A 225 -20.15 3.96 -4.09
N HIS A 226 -19.92 3.25 -5.20
CA HIS A 226 -19.16 3.77 -6.32
C HIS A 226 -19.89 4.92 -7.01
N GLU A 227 -21.17 4.76 -7.30
CA GLU A 227 -22.02 5.81 -7.90
C GLU A 227 -22.08 7.06 -7.01
N ALA A 228 -22.28 6.86 -5.70
CA ALA A 228 -22.31 7.94 -4.73
C ALA A 228 -20.96 8.68 -4.63
N ALA A 229 -19.84 7.95 -4.66
CA ALA A 229 -18.50 8.54 -4.56
C ALA A 229 -18.10 9.35 -5.79
N LEU A 230 -18.60 8.99 -6.97
CA LEU A 230 -18.36 9.72 -8.21
C LEU A 230 -19.35 10.89 -8.42
N GLY A 231 -20.31 11.10 -7.50
CA GLY A 231 -21.34 12.11 -7.64
C GLY A 231 -22.33 11.86 -8.78
N LEU A 232 -22.35 10.62 -9.30
CA LEU A 232 -23.31 10.17 -10.27
C LEU A 232 -24.62 9.91 -9.52
N GLN A 233 -25.47 10.94 -9.44
CA GLN A 233 -26.86 10.70 -9.04
C GLN A 233 -27.51 9.85 -10.14
N SER A 234 -28.03 8.70 -9.76
CA SER A 234 -28.90 7.89 -10.62
C SER A 234 -30.01 8.81 -11.15
N VAL A 235 -29.92 9.17 -12.42
CA VAL A 235 -31.06 9.74 -13.14
C VAL A 235 -32.03 8.59 -13.29
N GLY A 236 -32.98 8.50 -12.37
CA GLY A 236 -34.08 7.54 -12.40
C GLY A 236 -35.04 7.77 -13.57
#